data_c76bd51a9b9f1c848e9b5b2d2dbb47e2
#
_entry.id   c76bd51a9b9f1c848e9b5b2d2dbb47e2
#
_cell.length_a   1.000
_cell.length_b   1.000
_cell.length_c   1.000
_cell.angle_alpha   90.00
_cell.angle_beta   90.00
_cell.angle_gamma   90.00
#
_symmetry.space_group_name_H-M   'P 1'
#
loop_
_entity.id
_entity.type
_entity.pdbx_description
1 polymer ?
#
loop_
_entity_poly.entity_id
_entity_poly.type
_entity_poly.pdbx_seq_one_letter_code
_entity_poly.pdbx_strand_id
1 'polypeptide(L)'
;VPFGDFKVLDKRYDKHHWLIHDYFFGKTLDKVRLGGIVAFITSKGTLDKENSSVRKYLAQRADLIGAIRLPDNTFKRNAGTEVTSDIIFLQKRDHITDLDQDWVHLDTDENGIRMNRYFVQHPEMILGDMVMESTRFGPDSACKAREGEDLSEQLANAIQFLQAEIKPYELEELDEEEDRSIPADPTVKN
;
A
#
# COMPACT_ATOMS: atom_id res chain seq x y z
N VAL A 1 4.44 -1.09 8.00
CA VAL A 1 3.11 -1.62 8.39
C VAL A 1 3.33 -2.81 9.30
N PRO A 2 2.58 -2.96 10.42
CA PRO A 2 2.76 -4.10 11.32
C PRO A 2 2.36 -5.42 10.65
N PHE A 3 3.05 -6.50 11.05
CA PHE A 3 2.78 -7.86 10.65
C PHE A 3 2.41 -8.71 11.87
N GLY A 4 1.63 -9.76 11.67
CA GLY A 4 1.27 -10.74 12.69
C GLY A 4 -0.20 -11.09 12.69
N ASP A 5 -0.58 -12.04 13.55
CA ASP A 5 -1.94 -12.57 13.66
C ASP A 5 -2.82 -11.76 14.64
N PHE A 6 -2.49 -10.48 14.82
CA PHE A 6 -3.28 -9.60 15.65
C PHE A 6 -4.59 -9.23 14.96
N LYS A 7 -5.70 -9.36 15.68
CA LYS A 7 -7.01 -8.89 15.23
C LYS A 7 -7.30 -7.54 15.87
N VAL A 8 -7.64 -6.58 15.04
CA VAL A 8 -8.16 -5.29 15.50
C VAL A 8 -9.68 -5.40 15.51
N LEU A 9 -10.31 -5.04 16.62
CA LEU A 9 -11.76 -4.95 16.72
C LEU A 9 -12.21 -3.56 16.21
N ASP A 10 -12.65 -3.51 14.97
CA ASP A 10 -13.19 -2.32 14.35
C ASP A 10 -14.40 -2.70 13.51
N LYS A 11 -15.60 -2.39 14.01
CA LYS A 11 -16.90 -2.77 13.40
C LYS A 11 -17.00 -2.44 11.90
N ARG A 12 -16.27 -1.41 11.46
CA ARG A 12 -16.27 -0.99 10.05
C ARG A 12 -15.58 -2.01 9.14
N TYR A 13 -14.54 -2.68 9.67
CA TYR A 13 -13.67 -3.59 8.90
C TYR A 13 -13.82 -5.05 9.29
N ASP A 14 -14.48 -5.38 10.42
CA ASP A 14 -14.61 -6.74 10.95
C ASP A 14 -15.18 -7.72 9.92
N LYS A 15 -16.11 -7.25 9.07
CA LYS A 15 -16.72 -8.05 8.00
C LYS A 15 -15.72 -8.52 6.92
N HIS A 16 -14.56 -7.91 6.82
CA HIS A 16 -13.57 -8.22 5.79
C HIS A 16 -12.60 -9.31 6.22
N HIS A 17 -12.49 -9.59 7.52
CA HIS A 17 -11.55 -10.56 8.11
C HIS A 17 -10.10 -10.34 7.65
N TRP A 18 -9.71 -9.09 7.52
CA TRP A 18 -8.40 -8.70 7.02
C TRP A 18 -7.28 -9.03 7.98
N LEU A 19 -6.10 -9.31 7.42
CA LEU A 19 -4.85 -9.31 8.17
C LEU A 19 -4.56 -7.89 8.66
N ILE A 20 -3.75 -7.77 9.73
CA ILE A 20 -3.49 -6.48 10.36
C ILE A 20 -2.94 -5.44 9.39
N HIS A 21 -2.04 -5.82 8.48
CA HIS A 21 -1.50 -4.89 7.48
C HIS A 21 -2.58 -4.43 6.49
N ASP A 22 -3.48 -5.31 6.06
CA ASP A 22 -4.60 -4.98 5.18
C ASP A 22 -5.58 -3.98 5.85
N TYR A 23 -5.84 -4.18 7.16
CA TYR A 23 -6.62 -3.24 7.96
C TYR A 23 -5.99 -1.85 7.96
N PHE A 24 -4.66 -1.76 8.15
CA PHE A 24 -3.99 -0.46 8.17
C PHE A 24 -4.04 0.26 6.83
N PHE A 25 -4.01 -0.45 5.71
CA PHE A 25 -4.24 0.17 4.39
C PHE A 25 -5.63 0.83 4.31
N GLY A 26 -6.68 0.08 4.62
CA GLY A 26 -8.04 0.60 4.60
C GLY A 26 -8.24 1.77 5.57
N LYS A 27 -7.75 1.60 6.81
CA LYS A 27 -7.87 2.62 7.87
C LYS A 27 -7.16 3.92 7.51
N THR A 28 -5.96 3.83 6.93
CA THR A 28 -5.20 5.03 6.53
C THR A 28 -5.90 5.77 5.39
N LEU A 29 -6.40 5.04 4.37
CA LEU A 29 -7.17 5.67 3.29
C LEU A 29 -8.43 6.36 3.81
N ASP A 30 -9.09 5.81 4.84
CA ASP A 30 -10.26 6.47 5.43
C ASP A 30 -9.90 7.76 6.17
N LYS A 31 -8.69 7.84 6.73
CA LYS A 31 -8.23 8.98 7.52
C LYS A 31 -7.53 10.08 6.72
N VAL A 32 -6.95 9.72 5.57
CA VAL A 32 -6.32 10.72 4.71
C VAL A 32 -7.39 11.58 4.02
N ARG A 33 -7.09 12.87 3.79
CA ARG A 33 -7.97 13.78 3.07
C ARG A 33 -8.21 13.34 1.62
N LEU A 34 -9.25 13.83 1.00
CA LEU A 34 -9.50 13.65 -0.44
C LEU A 34 -8.33 14.24 -1.25
N GLY A 35 -7.88 13.53 -2.29
CA GLY A 35 -6.69 13.88 -3.08
C GLY A 35 -5.37 13.70 -2.35
N GLY A 36 -5.38 13.30 -1.07
CA GLY A 36 -4.18 13.05 -0.29
C GLY A 36 -3.47 11.78 -0.74
N ILE A 37 -2.15 11.76 -0.56
CA ILE A 37 -1.27 10.66 -0.95
C ILE A 37 -0.88 9.88 0.29
N VAL A 38 -0.87 8.57 0.19
CA VAL A 38 -0.31 7.64 1.18
C VAL A 38 0.77 6.79 0.54
N ALA A 39 1.85 6.54 1.30
CA ALA A 39 2.91 5.64 0.91
C ALA A 39 3.07 4.55 1.98
N PHE A 40 3.12 3.30 1.55
CA PHE A 40 3.30 2.16 2.43
C PHE A 40 4.49 1.32 1.99
N ILE A 41 5.27 0.87 2.97
CA ILE A 41 6.22 -0.23 2.77
C ILE A 41 5.59 -1.49 3.35
N THR A 42 5.48 -2.53 2.52
CA THR A 42 4.87 -3.82 2.87
C THR A 42 5.60 -4.97 2.18
N SER A 43 5.30 -6.21 2.54
CA SER A 43 5.80 -7.36 1.78
C SER A 43 5.14 -7.43 0.40
N LYS A 44 5.79 -8.08 -0.56
CA LYS A 44 5.24 -8.36 -1.90
C LYS A 44 3.84 -9.00 -1.86
N GLY A 45 3.55 -9.74 -0.78
CA GLY A 45 2.26 -10.44 -0.62
C GLY A 45 1.04 -9.53 -0.69
N THR A 46 1.14 -8.24 -0.40
CA THR A 46 0.01 -7.31 -0.55
C THR A 46 -0.43 -7.19 -2.01
N LEU A 47 0.52 -7.06 -2.92
CA LEU A 47 0.22 -6.95 -4.36
C LEU A 47 0.12 -8.33 -5.04
N ASP A 48 0.88 -9.34 -4.62
CA ASP A 48 1.01 -10.62 -5.33
C ASP A 48 0.09 -11.74 -4.82
N LYS A 49 -0.62 -11.58 -3.67
CA LYS A 49 -1.51 -12.65 -3.19
C LYS A 49 -2.67 -12.91 -4.16
N GLU A 50 -3.07 -14.17 -4.32
CA GLU A 50 -4.17 -14.58 -5.22
C GLU A 50 -5.49 -13.89 -4.83
N ASN A 51 -5.79 -13.81 -3.54
CA ASN A 51 -6.98 -13.09 -3.08
C ASN A 51 -6.84 -11.58 -3.31
N SER A 52 -7.59 -11.07 -4.28
CA SER A 52 -7.58 -9.66 -4.67
C SER A 52 -8.51 -8.75 -3.85
N SER A 53 -9.21 -9.25 -2.83
CA SER A 53 -10.25 -8.49 -2.12
C SER A 53 -9.75 -7.17 -1.54
N VAL A 54 -8.55 -7.16 -0.97
CA VAL A 54 -7.92 -5.94 -0.43
C VAL A 54 -7.57 -4.98 -1.55
N ARG A 55 -6.94 -5.45 -2.63
CA ARG A 55 -6.60 -4.61 -3.79
C ARG A 55 -7.85 -4.00 -4.41
N LYS A 56 -8.93 -4.77 -4.56
CA LYS A 56 -10.23 -4.25 -5.03
C LYS A 56 -10.78 -3.16 -4.13
N TYR A 57 -10.75 -3.37 -2.81
CA TYR A 57 -11.21 -2.36 -1.85
C TYR A 57 -10.42 -1.06 -1.97
N LEU A 58 -9.10 -1.15 -2.09
CA LEU A 58 -8.22 0.01 -2.24
C LEU A 58 -8.44 0.69 -3.60
N ALA A 59 -8.53 -0.09 -4.68
CA ALA A 59 -8.74 0.39 -6.04
C ALA A 59 -10.08 1.12 -6.23
N GLN A 60 -11.10 0.77 -5.46
CA GLN A 60 -12.35 1.51 -5.44
C GLN A 60 -12.23 2.91 -4.84
N ARG A 61 -11.23 3.17 -4.00
CA ARG A 61 -11.09 4.39 -3.17
C ARG A 61 -9.88 5.23 -3.52
N ALA A 62 -8.93 4.68 -4.22
CA ALA A 62 -7.68 5.35 -4.54
C ALA A 62 -7.14 4.94 -5.90
N ASP A 63 -6.39 5.84 -6.52
CA ASP A 63 -5.57 5.56 -7.68
C ASP A 63 -4.19 5.04 -7.24
N LEU A 64 -3.67 4.03 -7.92
CA LEU A 64 -2.28 3.64 -7.79
C LEU A 64 -1.43 4.67 -8.56
N ILE A 65 -0.67 5.49 -7.83
CA ILE A 65 0.34 6.38 -8.43
C ILE A 65 1.49 5.54 -8.97
N GLY A 66 1.85 4.49 -8.25
CA GLY A 66 2.86 3.52 -8.61
C GLY A 66 3.27 2.66 -7.44
N ALA A 67 4.08 1.64 -7.73
CA ALA A 67 4.69 0.79 -6.73
C ALA A 67 6.14 0.50 -7.11
N ILE A 68 7.02 0.39 -6.12
CA ILE A 68 8.45 0.09 -6.33
C ILE A 68 8.76 -1.18 -5.57
N ARG A 69 9.25 -2.20 -6.27
CA ARG A 69 9.68 -3.48 -5.67
C ARG A 69 11.15 -3.42 -5.29
N LEU A 70 11.41 -3.68 -4.02
CA LEU A 70 12.73 -3.64 -3.42
C LEU A 70 13.33 -5.05 -3.32
N PRO A 71 14.66 -5.19 -3.47
CA PRO A 71 15.35 -6.44 -3.21
C PRO A 71 15.12 -6.96 -1.78
N ASP A 72 15.13 -8.28 -1.63
CA ASP A 72 14.84 -8.95 -0.36
C ASP A 72 15.83 -8.62 0.77
N ASN A 73 17.06 -8.25 0.43
CA ASN A 73 18.11 -7.88 1.38
C ASN A 73 18.04 -6.40 1.84
N THR A 74 17.12 -5.60 1.30
CA THR A 74 17.01 -4.14 1.57
C THR A 74 16.95 -3.84 3.07
N PHE A 75 16.21 -4.62 3.84
CA PHE A 75 16.01 -4.41 5.28
C PHE A 75 16.84 -5.36 6.16
N LYS A 76 17.73 -6.17 5.59
CA LYS A 76 18.55 -7.14 6.32
C LYS A 76 19.37 -6.47 7.43
N ARG A 77 20.02 -5.35 7.16
CA ARG A 77 20.86 -4.64 8.13
C ARG A 77 20.06 -3.97 9.25
N ASN A 78 18.88 -3.46 8.95
CA ASN A 78 18.09 -2.64 9.87
C ASN A 78 17.03 -3.45 10.63
N ALA A 79 16.46 -4.47 10.02
CA ALA A 79 15.39 -5.28 10.60
C ALA A 79 15.72 -6.77 10.71
N GLY A 80 16.90 -7.21 10.27
CA GLY A 80 17.33 -8.62 10.33
C GLY A 80 16.47 -9.55 9.46
N THR A 81 15.72 -9.02 8.50
CA THR A 81 14.81 -9.79 7.64
C THR A 81 15.22 -9.71 6.18
N GLU A 82 15.05 -10.82 5.47
CA GLU A 82 15.21 -10.93 4.03
C GLU A 82 13.84 -11.22 3.42
N VAL A 83 13.16 -10.16 3.01
CA VAL A 83 11.80 -10.24 2.44
C VAL A 83 11.69 -9.24 1.29
N THR A 84 11.30 -9.73 0.12
CA THR A 84 10.91 -8.86 -0.99
C THR A 84 9.78 -7.95 -0.55
N SER A 85 10.01 -6.65 -0.63
CA SER A 85 9.10 -5.62 -0.15
C SER A 85 8.70 -4.68 -1.27
N ASP A 86 7.51 -4.13 -1.18
CA ASP A 86 6.99 -3.13 -2.11
C ASP A 86 6.76 -1.81 -1.39
N ILE A 87 7.10 -0.70 -2.03
CA ILE A 87 6.63 0.64 -1.65
C ILE A 87 5.44 0.93 -2.55
N ILE A 88 4.26 1.15 -1.96
CA ILE A 88 3.01 1.39 -2.69
C ILE A 88 2.58 2.83 -2.46
N PHE A 89 2.32 3.57 -3.54
CA PHE A 89 1.86 4.95 -3.50
C PHE A 89 0.42 5.02 -4.01
N LEU A 90 -0.49 5.50 -3.17
CA LEU A 90 -1.91 5.63 -3.47
C LEU A 90 -2.37 7.07 -3.30
N GLN A 91 -3.19 7.57 -4.22
CA GLN A 91 -3.87 8.85 -4.09
C GLN A 91 -5.35 8.63 -3.86
N LYS A 92 -5.88 9.14 -2.74
CA LYS A 92 -7.29 9.00 -2.38
C LYS A 92 -8.18 9.76 -3.35
N ARG A 93 -9.21 9.08 -3.88
CA ARG A 93 -10.25 9.71 -4.70
C ARG A 93 -11.28 10.43 -3.82
N ASP A 94 -11.99 11.33 -4.43
CA ASP A 94 -13.14 12.03 -3.85
C ASP A 94 -14.41 11.18 -3.84
N HIS A 95 -14.48 10.14 -4.67
CA HIS A 95 -15.61 9.23 -4.76
C HIS A 95 -15.17 7.77 -4.91
N ILE A 96 -16.09 6.86 -4.57
CA ILE A 96 -15.90 5.42 -4.77
C ILE A 96 -16.23 5.09 -6.22
N THR A 97 -15.38 4.31 -6.88
CA THR A 97 -15.58 3.81 -8.24
C THR A 97 -15.43 2.31 -8.28
N ASP A 98 -16.12 1.66 -9.19
CA ASP A 98 -16.02 0.21 -9.43
C ASP A 98 -15.25 -0.09 -10.74
N LEU A 99 -14.29 0.75 -11.09
CA LEU A 99 -13.43 0.52 -12.23
C LEU A 99 -12.50 -0.67 -11.97
N ASP A 100 -12.45 -1.57 -12.92
CA ASP A 100 -11.50 -2.68 -12.91
C ASP A 100 -10.11 -2.16 -13.31
N GLN A 101 -9.21 -2.10 -12.33
CA GLN A 101 -7.87 -1.57 -12.52
C GLN A 101 -6.85 -2.71 -12.66
N ASP A 102 -5.88 -2.56 -13.54
CA ASP A 102 -4.87 -3.57 -13.85
C ASP A 102 -4.12 -4.07 -12.61
N TRP A 103 -3.75 -3.18 -11.69
CA TRP A 103 -3.01 -3.54 -10.49
C TRP A 103 -3.81 -4.36 -9.44
N VAL A 104 -5.10 -4.56 -9.68
CA VAL A 104 -5.91 -5.50 -8.88
C VAL A 104 -5.59 -6.94 -9.25
N HIS A 105 -5.15 -7.18 -10.48
CA HIS A 105 -4.92 -8.50 -11.07
C HIS A 105 -3.47 -8.94 -10.99
N LEU A 106 -3.28 -10.24 -11.12
CA LEU A 106 -1.97 -10.85 -11.30
C LEU A 106 -1.75 -11.20 -12.78
N ASP A 107 -0.49 -11.26 -13.17
CA ASP A 107 -0.07 -11.70 -14.48
C ASP A 107 1.26 -12.46 -14.35
N THR A 108 1.80 -12.94 -15.45
CA THR A 108 3.04 -13.71 -15.48
C THR A 108 4.03 -12.99 -16.41
N ASP A 109 5.25 -12.79 -15.93
CA ASP A 109 6.32 -12.20 -16.72
C ASP A 109 6.86 -13.17 -17.80
N GLU A 110 7.80 -12.70 -18.61
CA GLU A 110 8.45 -13.48 -19.66
C GLU A 110 9.23 -14.71 -19.15
N ASN A 111 9.61 -14.71 -17.86
CA ASN A 111 10.31 -15.80 -17.21
C ASN A 111 9.38 -16.80 -16.50
N GLY A 112 8.07 -16.60 -16.63
CA GLY A 112 7.06 -17.46 -15.99
C GLY A 112 6.82 -17.14 -14.52
N ILE A 113 7.28 -16.02 -14.01
CA ILE A 113 7.08 -15.61 -12.61
C ILE A 113 5.77 -14.86 -12.48
N ARG A 114 4.87 -15.39 -11.63
CA ARG A 114 3.57 -14.80 -11.36
C ARG A 114 3.68 -13.69 -10.33
N MET A 115 3.21 -12.50 -10.68
CA MET A 115 3.24 -11.32 -9.81
C MET A 115 2.10 -10.34 -10.16
N ASN A 116 2.05 -9.22 -9.48
CA ASN A 116 1.08 -8.17 -9.81
C ASN A 116 1.26 -7.67 -11.25
N ARG A 117 0.14 -7.53 -11.98
CA ARG A 117 0.16 -7.06 -13.39
C ARG A 117 0.88 -5.72 -13.52
N TYR A 118 0.80 -4.84 -12.53
CA TYR A 118 1.53 -3.58 -12.53
C TYR A 118 3.04 -3.79 -12.77
N PHE A 119 3.67 -4.73 -12.06
CA PHE A 119 5.10 -4.99 -12.21
C PHE A 119 5.45 -5.70 -13.52
N VAL A 120 4.53 -6.50 -14.08
CA VAL A 120 4.71 -7.09 -15.41
C VAL A 120 4.70 -6.00 -16.50
N GLN A 121 3.84 -4.99 -16.34
CA GLN A 121 3.75 -3.83 -17.26
C GLN A 121 4.85 -2.80 -17.03
N HIS A 122 5.41 -2.71 -15.82
CA HIS A 122 6.40 -1.73 -15.37
C HIS A 122 7.63 -2.40 -14.76
N PRO A 123 8.42 -3.17 -15.55
CA PRO A 123 9.60 -3.86 -15.05
C PRO A 123 10.68 -2.91 -14.52
N GLU A 124 10.71 -1.65 -14.98
CA GLU A 124 11.57 -0.59 -14.48
C GLU A 124 11.33 -0.23 -13.00
N MET A 125 10.18 -0.61 -12.46
CA MET A 125 9.82 -0.41 -11.06
C MET A 125 10.28 -1.56 -10.14
N ILE A 126 10.94 -2.58 -10.68
CA ILE A 126 11.54 -3.69 -9.94
C ILE A 126 13.04 -3.43 -9.81
N LEU A 127 13.50 -3.12 -8.58
CA LEU A 127 14.89 -2.74 -8.30
C LEU A 127 15.79 -3.97 -8.01
N GLY A 128 15.63 -5.02 -8.80
CA GLY A 128 16.38 -6.26 -8.69
C GLY A 128 15.93 -7.26 -9.74
N ASP A 129 16.42 -8.48 -9.60
CA ASP A 129 16.05 -9.57 -10.51
C ASP A 129 15.04 -10.48 -9.82
N MET A 130 13.91 -10.74 -10.49
CA MET A 130 12.91 -11.69 -10.00
C MET A 130 13.39 -13.10 -10.26
N VAL A 131 13.36 -13.93 -9.21
CA VAL A 131 13.75 -15.34 -9.26
C VAL A 131 12.76 -16.21 -8.52
N MET A 132 12.70 -17.50 -8.86
CA MET A 132 11.98 -18.50 -8.09
C MET A 132 12.94 -19.20 -7.13
N GLU A 133 12.58 -19.24 -5.85
CA GLU A 133 13.34 -19.91 -4.81
C GLU A 133 12.53 -21.03 -4.15
N SER A 134 13.22 -22.07 -3.71
CA SER A 134 12.61 -23.12 -2.91
C SER A 134 12.63 -22.72 -1.45
N THR A 135 11.46 -22.55 -0.85
CA THR A 135 11.33 -22.23 0.57
C THR A 135 10.77 -23.42 1.35
N ARG A 136 10.82 -23.36 2.69
CA ARG A 136 10.20 -24.38 3.54
C ARG A 136 8.68 -24.54 3.33
N PHE A 137 8.05 -23.56 2.69
CA PHE A 137 6.60 -23.56 2.40
C PHE A 137 6.29 -23.87 0.92
N GLY A 138 7.31 -24.21 0.12
CA GLY A 138 7.22 -24.45 -1.30
C GLY A 138 7.92 -23.38 -2.14
N PRO A 139 7.82 -23.46 -3.47
CA PRO A 139 8.39 -22.46 -4.36
C PRO A 139 7.74 -21.08 -4.12
N ASP A 140 8.57 -20.05 -4.02
CA ASP A 140 8.12 -18.66 -3.91
C ASP A 140 9.04 -17.75 -4.73
N SER A 141 8.51 -16.62 -5.18
CA SER A 141 9.31 -15.62 -5.91
C SER A 141 10.05 -14.71 -4.95
N ALA A 142 11.25 -14.27 -5.33
CA ALA A 142 12.02 -13.28 -4.61
C ALA A 142 12.62 -12.26 -5.58
N CYS A 143 12.82 -11.03 -5.11
CA CYS A 143 13.57 -10.01 -5.81
C CYS A 143 14.99 -9.97 -5.23
N LYS A 144 15.99 -10.28 -6.05
CA LYS A 144 17.41 -10.27 -5.64
C LYS A 144 18.08 -8.98 -6.08
N ALA A 145 18.94 -8.44 -5.21
CA ALA A 145 19.74 -7.28 -5.57
C ALA A 145 20.67 -7.59 -6.76
N ARG A 146 20.76 -6.68 -7.72
CA ARG A 146 21.70 -6.79 -8.83
C ARG A 146 23.10 -6.50 -8.35
N GLU A 147 24.04 -7.33 -8.78
CA GLU A 147 25.45 -7.16 -8.40
C GLU A 147 26.02 -5.88 -9.02
N GLY A 148 26.68 -5.07 -8.20
CA GLY A 148 27.31 -3.83 -8.64
C GLY A 148 26.40 -2.63 -8.82
N GLU A 149 25.07 -2.78 -8.62
CA GLU A 149 24.12 -1.67 -8.68
C GLU A 149 23.88 -1.06 -7.30
N ASP A 150 23.78 0.25 -7.23
CA ASP A 150 23.42 0.97 -6.00
C ASP A 150 21.90 1.16 -5.90
N LEU A 151 21.33 0.67 -4.80
CA LEU A 151 19.89 0.74 -4.56
C LEU A 151 19.38 2.19 -4.50
N SER A 152 20.19 3.12 -4.00
CA SER A 152 19.77 4.53 -3.88
C SER A 152 19.65 5.18 -5.26
N GLU A 153 20.55 4.85 -6.18
CA GLU A 153 20.49 5.31 -7.57
C GLU A 153 19.29 4.71 -8.31
N GLN A 154 19.07 3.39 -8.14
CA GLN A 154 17.90 2.72 -8.72
C GLN A 154 16.59 3.34 -8.20
N LEU A 155 16.51 3.61 -6.88
CA LEU A 155 15.33 4.22 -6.27
C LEU A 155 15.11 5.65 -6.80
N ALA A 156 16.19 6.45 -6.93
CA ALA A 156 16.11 7.81 -7.47
C ALA A 156 15.59 7.81 -8.91
N ASN A 157 15.96 6.81 -9.72
CA ASN A 157 15.46 6.64 -11.07
C ASN A 157 13.98 6.21 -11.07
N ALA A 158 13.60 5.22 -10.25
CA ALA A 158 12.22 4.73 -10.18
C ALA A 158 11.23 5.81 -9.73
N ILE A 159 11.61 6.67 -8.80
CA ILE A 159 10.76 7.77 -8.31
C ILE A 159 10.35 8.73 -9.43
N GLN A 160 11.16 8.89 -10.47
CA GLN A 160 10.84 9.78 -11.60
C GLN A 160 9.63 9.31 -12.42
N PHE A 161 9.28 8.03 -12.36
CA PHE A 161 8.09 7.47 -13.00
C PHE A 161 6.81 7.67 -12.18
N LEU A 162 6.92 8.06 -10.91
CA LEU A 162 5.77 8.35 -10.08
C LEU A 162 5.19 9.71 -10.43
N GLN A 163 3.95 9.74 -10.88
CA GLN A 163 3.26 10.98 -11.24
C GLN A 163 2.00 11.12 -10.39
N ALA A 164 1.93 12.22 -9.64
CA ALA A 164 0.76 12.55 -8.85
C ALA A 164 0.40 14.02 -9.01
N GLU A 165 -0.88 14.31 -9.13
CA GLU A 165 -1.39 15.67 -9.05
C GLU A 165 -1.61 16.04 -7.58
N ILE A 166 -0.74 16.89 -7.04
CA ILE A 166 -0.89 17.37 -5.67
C ILE A 166 -1.90 18.50 -5.64
N LYS A 167 -3.11 18.22 -5.15
CA LYS A 167 -4.14 19.23 -4.95
C LYS A 167 -3.84 20.02 -3.68
N PRO A 168 -3.84 21.37 -3.71
CA PRO A 168 -3.71 22.19 -2.52
C PRO A 168 -4.79 21.83 -1.50
N TYR A 169 -4.46 21.90 -0.23
CA TYR A 169 -5.44 21.79 0.84
C TYR A 169 -5.98 23.18 1.13
N GLU A 170 -7.24 23.42 0.79
CA GLU A 170 -7.98 24.58 1.26
C GLU A 170 -8.52 24.23 2.65
N LEU A 171 -8.05 24.94 3.67
CA LEU A 171 -8.70 24.92 4.97
C LEU A 171 -10.09 25.53 4.76
N GLU A 172 -11.14 24.71 4.87
CA GLU A 172 -12.45 25.27 5.16
C GLU A 172 -12.30 25.99 6.50
N GLU A 173 -12.43 27.32 6.51
CA GLU A 173 -12.59 28.07 7.73
C GLU A 173 -13.85 27.51 8.39
N LEU A 174 -13.67 26.64 9.40
CA LEU A 174 -14.77 26.26 10.26
C LEU A 174 -15.24 27.55 10.92
N ASP A 175 -16.44 28.01 10.55
CA ASP A 175 -17.09 29.12 11.23
C ASP A 175 -17.07 28.81 12.74
N GLU A 176 -16.33 29.60 13.52
CA GLU A 176 -16.19 29.46 14.97
C GLU A 176 -17.53 29.59 15.72
N GLU A 177 -18.64 29.82 15.01
CA GLU A 177 -19.96 30.01 15.59
C GLU A 177 -20.70 28.69 15.96
N GLU A 178 -20.31 27.53 15.43
CA GLU A 178 -21.02 26.27 15.77
C GLU A 178 -20.55 25.60 17.07
N ASP A 179 -19.44 26.00 17.68
CA ASP A 179 -18.92 25.35 18.89
C ASP A 179 -19.46 25.96 20.21
N ARG A 180 -20.46 26.85 20.18
CA ARG A 180 -21.03 27.47 21.38
C ARG A 180 -22.32 26.84 21.90
N SER A 181 -22.77 25.73 21.35
CA SER A 181 -24.07 25.13 21.72
C SER A 181 -23.98 23.72 22.32
N ILE A 182 -23.02 23.43 23.20
CA ILE A 182 -23.20 22.30 24.12
C ILE A 182 -23.97 22.86 25.32
N PRO A 183 -25.28 22.53 25.49
CA PRO A 183 -26.01 22.92 26.67
C PRO A 183 -25.32 22.29 27.90
N ALA A 184 -25.03 23.07 28.90
CA ALA A 184 -24.54 22.56 30.18
C ALA A 184 -25.56 21.54 30.73
N ASP A 185 -25.11 20.31 31.00
CA ASP A 185 -25.94 19.28 31.60
C ASP A 185 -26.46 19.76 32.96
N PRO A 186 -27.78 19.95 33.13
CA PRO A 186 -28.36 20.48 34.37
C PRO A 186 -28.30 19.47 35.53
N THR A 187 -27.74 18.28 35.32
CA THR A 187 -27.69 17.22 36.37
C THR A 187 -26.41 17.18 37.17
N VAL A 188 -25.37 17.96 36.82
CA VAL A 188 -24.14 18.07 37.59
C VAL A 188 -24.34 19.10 38.69
N LYS A 189 -24.73 18.65 39.89
CA LYS A 189 -24.67 19.45 41.13
C LYS A 189 -23.26 19.43 41.68
N ASN A 190 -22.69 20.62 41.89
CA ASN A 190 -21.48 20.82 42.67
C ASN A 190 -21.58 20.29 44.09
#